data_e8250637d7b3b6042086df86402932e4
#
_entry.id   e8250637d7b3b6042086df86402932e4
#
_cell.length_a   1.000
_cell.length_b   1.000
_cell.length_c   1.000
_cell.angle_alpha   90.00
_cell.angle_beta   90.00
_cell.angle_gamma   90.00
#
_symmetry.space_group_name_H-M   'P 1'
#
loop_
_entity.id
_entity.type
_entity.pdbx_description
1 polymer ?
#
loop_
_entity_poly.entity_id
_entity_poly.type
_entity_poly.pdbx_seq_one_letter_code
_entity_poly.pdbx_strand_id
1 'polypeptide(L)'
;MFRNKEFKNMIIAAAVLTAALSVCGYVIGGMYVFVLLLILGICITAGFVIITKKRYDNIDALNAYLVKVLAGDEAPDVLDQEEGELSILKTNIYKATSTLKHQKELLSKDKVALSNAIADISHQLKTPLTSMIVMNDLLKTEDDKEKRTEFLQTQSDQLDRMDWLIRTLLKLSKIDAGTITMKPEDIMADVLMEEAVKPFEIQMELKEIAYTSNISDIKLRCDKNWTVEAVRNIVKNCIEHMESGDTLSVSASDTNIYTEIIIEDTGCGIAEEDLSHIFERFYKGKNAEKDSVGIGLALSKTIICGQKGDIIVESTEGVGTKFSVRFYKTII
;
A
#
# COMPACT_ATOMS: atom_id res chain seq x y z
N MET A 1 -15.79 31.88 -30.12
CA MET A 1 -16.92 32.77 -29.77
C MET A 1 -17.85 33.02 -30.99
N PHE A 2 -17.44 33.63 -32.09
CA PHE A 2 -18.29 33.89 -33.28
C PHE A 2 -18.76 32.67 -34.10
N ARG A 3 -18.27 31.47 -33.81
CA ARG A 3 -18.75 30.18 -34.39
C ARG A 3 -20.05 29.68 -33.77
N ASN A 4 -20.44 30.20 -32.59
CA ASN A 4 -21.70 29.82 -31.95
C ASN A 4 -22.85 30.62 -32.56
N LYS A 5 -23.82 29.91 -33.18
CA LYS A 5 -25.00 30.50 -33.79
C LYS A 5 -25.87 31.24 -32.80
N GLU A 6 -26.00 30.75 -31.58
CA GLU A 6 -26.80 31.38 -30.52
C GLU A 6 -26.25 32.73 -30.12
N PHE A 7 -24.90 32.84 -29.93
CA PHE A 7 -24.23 34.08 -29.61
C PHE A 7 -24.42 35.11 -30.72
N LYS A 8 -24.29 34.70 -31.99
CA LYS A 8 -24.48 35.58 -33.15
C LYS A 8 -25.91 36.09 -33.23
N ASN A 9 -26.90 35.20 -33.01
CA ASN A 9 -28.32 35.57 -33.02
C ASN A 9 -28.64 36.54 -31.86
N MET A 10 -28.03 36.38 -30.70
CA MET A 10 -28.24 37.24 -29.53
C MET A 10 -27.68 38.64 -29.74
N ILE A 11 -26.53 38.80 -30.40
CA ILE A 11 -25.97 40.12 -30.79
C ILE A 11 -26.88 40.80 -31.82
N ILE A 12 -27.35 40.05 -32.80
CA ILE A 12 -28.28 40.60 -33.83
C ILE A 12 -29.57 41.04 -33.14
N ALA A 13 -30.14 40.28 -32.28
CA ALA A 13 -31.37 40.61 -31.54
C ALA A 13 -31.15 41.85 -30.64
N ALA A 14 -30.02 41.98 -29.96
CA ALA A 14 -29.64 43.16 -29.15
C ALA A 14 -29.51 44.41 -30.01
N ALA A 15 -28.86 44.25 -31.19
CA ALA A 15 -28.70 45.40 -32.13
C ALA A 15 -30.05 45.87 -32.71
N VAL A 16 -30.94 44.94 -33.05
CA VAL A 16 -32.30 45.28 -33.52
C VAL A 16 -33.10 45.97 -32.42
N LEU A 17 -33.06 45.44 -31.17
CA LEU A 17 -33.75 46.03 -30.04
C LEU A 17 -33.25 47.41 -29.69
N THR A 18 -31.94 47.67 -29.71
CA THR A 18 -31.35 48.98 -29.47
C THR A 18 -31.77 49.99 -30.56
N ALA A 19 -31.79 49.57 -31.81
CA ALA A 19 -32.22 50.41 -32.92
C ALA A 19 -33.72 50.76 -32.77
N ALA A 20 -34.58 49.79 -32.46
CA ALA A 20 -36.01 50.01 -32.24
C ALA A 20 -36.28 51.00 -31.09
N LEU A 21 -35.61 50.79 -29.92
CA LEU A 21 -35.72 51.65 -28.76
C LEU A 21 -35.23 53.07 -29.05
N SER A 22 -34.15 53.21 -29.82
CA SER A 22 -33.63 54.54 -30.20
C SER A 22 -34.59 55.29 -31.13
N VAL A 23 -35.22 54.61 -32.08
CA VAL A 23 -36.24 55.21 -32.98
C VAL A 23 -37.48 55.63 -32.18
N CYS A 24 -37.99 54.83 -31.25
CA CYS A 24 -39.05 55.21 -30.35
C CYS A 24 -38.68 56.42 -29.49
N GLY A 25 -37.48 56.48 -28.98
CA GLY A 25 -36.95 57.62 -28.21
C GLY A 25 -36.90 58.89 -29.01
N TYR A 26 -36.62 58.85 -30.32
CA TYR A 26 -36.68 60.01 -31.23
C TYR A 26 -38.08 60.61 -31.33
N VAL A 27 -39.09 59.76 -31.43
CA VAL A 27 -40.48 60.16 -31.55
C VAL A 27 -40.98 60.87 -30.25
N ILE A 28 -40.52 60.45 -29.08
CA ILE A 28 -40.97 60.95 -27.80
C ILE A 28 -40.19 62.18 -27.33
N GLY A 29 -38.86 62.16 -27.46
CA GLY A 29 -37.98 63.16 -26.85
C GLY A 29 -36.98 63.83 -27.80
N GLY A 30 -37.13 63.63 -29.13
CA GLY A 30 -36.27 64.23 -30.15
C GLY A 30 -34.84 63.64 -30.22
N MET A 31 -33.98 64.40 -30.91
CA MET A 31 -32.61 63.96 -31.27
C MET A 31 -31.73 63.59 -30.05
N TYR A 32 -31.85 64.32 -28.95
CA TYR A 32 -31.05 64.05 -27.75
C TYR A 32 -31.36 62.71 -27.13
N VAL A 33 -32.64 62.31 -27.00
CA VAL A 33 -33.04 61.02 -26.43
C VAL A 33 -32.62 59.86 -27.35
N PHE A 34 -32.72 60.07 -28.65
CA PHE A 34 -32.21 59.07 -29.64
C PHE A 34 -30.72 58.77 -29.45
N VAL A 35 -29.88 59.80 -29.39
CA VAL A 35 -28.41 59.63 -29.25
C VAL A 35 -28.09 58.98 -27.91
N LEU A 36 -28.75 59.38 -26.83
CA LEU A 36 -28.49 58.81 -25.50
C LEU A 36 -28.84 57.34 -25.42
N LEU A 37 -30.01 56.90 -25.95
CA LEU A 37 -30.42 55.50 -25.96
C LEU A 37 -29.50 54.67 -26.89
N LEU A 38 -29.03 55.23 -27.99
CA LEU A 38 -28.12 54.54 -28.92
C LEU A 38 -26.76 54.29 -28.26
N ILE A 39 -26.20 55.31 -27.57
CA ILE A 39 -24.94 55.16 -26.84
C ILE A 39 -25.08 54.13 -25.72
N LEU A 40 -26.17 54.22 -24.95
CA LEU A 40 -26.46 53.28 -23.86
C LEU A 40 -26.53 51.85 -24.37
N GLY A 41 -27.25 51.60 -25.47
CA GLY A 41 -27.38 50.27 -26.09
C GLY A 41 -26.06 49.73 -26.61
N ILE A 42 -25.21 50.57 -27.21
CA ILE A 42 -23.86 50.21 -27.65
C ILE A 42 -22.97 49.84 -26.43
N CYS A 43 -23.03 50.64 -25.36
CA CYS A 43 -22.26 50.34 -24.15
C CYS A 43 -22.65 49.01 -23.51
N ILE A 44 -23.96 48.72 -23.41
CA ILE A 44 -24.48 47.47 -22.84
C ILE A 44 -24.07 46.28 -23.71
N THR A 45 -24.22 46.37 -25.02
CA THR A 45 -23.80 45.30 -25.95
C THR A 45 -22.30 45.08 -25.97
N ALA A 46 -21.50 46.12 -25.91
CA ALA A 46 -20.04 46.05 -25.81
C ALA A 46 -19.61 45.35 -24.48
N GLY A 47 -20.20 45.76 -23.34
CA GLY A 47 -19.95 45.14 -22.04
C GLY A 47 -20.31 43.64 -22.04
N PHE A 48 -21.45 43.32 -22.62
CA PHE A 48 -21.90 41.92 -22.77
C PHE A 48 -20.92 41.10 -23.63
N VAL A 49 -20.44 41.61 -24.75
CA VAL A 49 -19.46 40.93 -25.61
C VAL A 49 -18.13 40.73 -24.88
N ILE A 50 -17.65 41.71 -24.11
CA ILE A 50 -16.39 41.58 -23.34
C ILE A 50 -16.52 40.48 -22.27
N ILE A 51 -17.60 40.48 -21.48
CA ILE A 51 -17.82 39.48 -20.44
C ILE A 51 -17.94 38.08 -21.06
N THR A 52 -18.71 37.97 -22.14
CA THR A 52 -18.88 36.66 -22.83
C THR A 52 -17.55 36.18 -23.41
N LYS A 53 -16.74 37.06 -24.00
CA LYS A 53 -15.42 36.69 -24.50
C LYS A 53 -14.55 36.10 -23.36
N LYS A 54 -14.47 36.76 -22.20
CA LYS A 54 -13.72 36.30 -21.04
C LYS A 54 -14.18 34.89 -20.60
N ARG A 55 -15.51 34.64 -20.60
CA ARG A 55 -16.06 33.30 -20.28
C ARG A 55 -15.61 32.22 -21.28
N TYR A 56 -15.62 32.52 -22.58
CA TYR A 56 -15.17 31.58 -23.62
C TYR A 56 -13.67 31.29 -23.50
N ASP A 57 -12.85 32.32 -23.26
CA ASP A 57 -11.40 32.17 -23.10
C ASP A 57 -11.08 31.28 -21.89
N ASN A 58 -11.84 31.40 -20.78
CA ASN A 58 -11.71 30.57 -19.61
C ASN A 58 -12.13 29.11 -19.88
N ILE A 59 -13.20 28.88 -20.66
CA ILE A 59 -13.65 27.54 -21.06
C ILE A 59 -12.61 26.88 -21.98
N ASP A 60 -12.05 27.62 -22.93
CA ASP A 60 -11.02 27.13 -23.84
C ASP A 60 -9.73 26.76 -23.07
N ALA A 61 -9.34 27.57 -22.08
CA ALA A 61 -8.21 27.27 -21.20
C ALA A 61 -8.46 25.98 -20.37
N LEU A 62 -9.65 25.81 -19.84
CA LEU A 62 -10.03 24.60 -19.08
C LEU A 62 -10.02 23.34 -19.98
N ASN A 63 -10.53 23.47 -21.20
CA ASN A 63 -10.50 22.38 -22.17
C ASN A 63 -9.07 22.00 -22.58
N ALA A 64 -8.20 23.00 -22.81
CA ALA A 64 -6.78 22.77 -23.11
C ALA A 64 -6.06 22.07 -21.92
N TYR A 65 -6.38 22.46 -20.68
CA TYR A 65 -5.91 21.78 -19.48
C TYR A 65 -6.33 20.29 -19.46
N LEU A 66 -7.62 20.01 -19.66
CA LEU A 66 -8.13 18.63 -19.70
C LEU A 66 -7.44 17.78 -20.78
N VAL A 67 -7.25 18.33 -21.97
CA VAL A 67 -6.57 17.60 -23.06
C VAL A 67 -5.13 17.25 -22.67
N LYS A 68 -4.40 18.16 -22.05
CA LYS A 68 -3.02 17.90 -21.57
C LYS A 68 -2.99 16.81 -20.50
N VAL A 69 -3.87 16.90 -19.50
CA VAL A 69 -3.95 15.88 -18.43
C VAL A 69 -4.30 14.49 -19.00
N LEU A 70 -5.23 14.42 -19.97
CA LEU A 70 -5.59 13.17 -20.65
C LEU A 70 -4.45 12.60 -21.51
N ALA A 71 -3.60 13.47 -22.08
CA ALA A 71 -2.40 13.06 -22.81
C ALA A 71 -1.28 12.55 -21.88
N GLY A 72 -1.41 12.77 -20.57
CA GLY A 72 -0.40 12.35 -19.58
C GLY A 72 0.69 13.39 -19.32
N ASP A 73 0.55 14.58 -19.88
CA ASP A 73 1.50 15.68 -19.67
C ASP A 73 1.28 16.33 -18.30
N GLU A 74 2.37 16.83 -17.69
CA GLU A 74 2.28 17.66 -16.51
C GLU A 74 1.61 18.99 -16.85
N ALA A 75 0.38 19.15 -16.37
CA ALA A 75 -0.32 20.41 -16.53
C ALA A 75 -0.02 21.31 -15.32
N PRO A 76 0.32 22.60 -15.53
CA PRO A 76 0.58 23.53 -14.44
C PRO A 76 -0.66 23.70 -13.57
N ASP A 77 -0.42 23.94 -12.28
CA ASP A 77 -1.47 24.24 -11.30
C ASP A 77 -2.27 25.48 -11.76
N VAL A 78 -3.50 25.25 -12.17
CA VAL A 78 -4.40 26.32 -12.62
C VAL A 78 -5.28 26.76 -11.45
N LEU A 79 -4.66 27.04 -10.31
CA LEU A 79 -5.31 27.64 -9.15
C LEU A 79 -5.41 29.15 -9.34
N ASP A 80 -6.45 29.59 -10.04
CA ASP A 80 -6.83 31.00 -10.13
C ASP A 80 -7.95 31.24 -9.11
N GLN A 81 -7.79 32.24 -8.26
CA GLN A 81 -8.72 32.57 -7.15
C GLN A 81 -9.89 33.46 -7.61
N GLU A 82 -10.31 33.40 -8.86
CA GLU A 82 -11.48 34.11 -9.30
C GLU A 82 -12.77 33.48 -8.74
N GLU A 83 -13.61 34.27 -8.07
CA GLU A 83 -14.93 33.82 -7.57
C GLU A 83 -15.91 33.62 -8.74
N GLY A 84 -16.63 32.50 -8.75
CA GLY A 84 -17.67 32.22 -9.73
C GLY A 84 -17.92 30.74 -10.02
N GLU A 85 -19.03 30.45 -10.72
CA GLU A 85 -19.44 29.06 -11.06
C GLU A 85 -18.37 28.29 -11.86
N LEU A 86 -17.65 28.98 -12.75
CA LEU A 86 -16.55 28.41 -13.53
C LEU A 86 -15.36 28.03 -12.65
N SER A 87 -15.10 28.76 -11.56
CA SER A 87 -14.05 28.44 -10.59
C SER A 87 -14.36 27.17 -9.82
N ILE A 88 -15.63 26.94 -9.44
CA ILE A 88 -16.07 25.69 -8.79
C ILE A 88 -15.86 24.51 -9.74
N LEU A 89 -16.27 24.64 -11.01
CA LEU A 89 -16.09 23.60 -12.02
C LEU A 89 -14.60 23.27 -12.22
N LYS A 90 -13.76 24.31 -12.32
CA LYS A 90 -12.29 24.18 -12.45
C LYS A 90 -11.68 23.43 -11.27
N THR A 91 -12.08 23.79 -10.05
CA THR A 91 -11.63 23.11 -8.81
C THR A 91 -12.06 21.64 -8.77
N ASN A 92 -13.29 21.34 -9.16
CA ASN A 92 -13.80 19.96 -9.18
C ASN A 92 -13.06 19.11 -10.25
N ILE A 93 -12.80 19.66 -11.41
CA ILE A 93 -12.01 19.00 -12.45
C ILE A 93 -10.59 18.76 -11.99
N TYR A 94 -9.93 19.75 -11.35
CA TYR A 94 -8.61 19.59 -10.77
C TYR A 94 -8.56 18.48 -9.72
N LYS A 95 -9.51 18.47 -8.78
CA LYS A 95 -9.61 17.39 -7.78
C LYS A 95 -9.79 16.02 -8.44
N ALA A 96 -10.67 15.91 -9.42
CA ALA A 96 -10.92 14.65 -10.12
C ALA A 96 -9.66 14.16 -10.87
N THR A 97 -8.97 15.06 -11.59
CA THR A 97 -7.75 14.71 -12.33
C THR A 97 -6.58 14.37 -11.40
N SER A 98 -6.42 15.10 -10.30
CA SER A 98 -5.41 14.80 -9.27
C SER A 98 -5.66 13.43 -8.62
N THR A 99 -6.92 13.12 -8.29
CA THR A 99 -7.29 11.80 -7.75
C THR A 99 -7.00 10.69 -8.76
N LEU A 100 -7.35 10.89 -10.04
CA LEU A 100 -7.06 9.91 -11.09
C LEU A 100 -5.55 9.71 -11.31
N LYS A 101 -4.75 10.78 -11.27
CA LYS A 101 -3.29 10.70 -11.35
C LYS A 101 -2.73 9.88 -10.19
N HIS A 102 -3.16 10.19 -8.97
CA HIS A 102 -2.76 9.45 -7.77
C HIS A 102 -3.13 7.96 -7.84
N GLN A 103 -4.37 7.63 -8.26
CA GLN A 103 -4.79 6.25 -8.45
C GLN A 103 -3.97 5.51 -9.52
N LYS A 104 -3.63 6.19 -10.63
CA LYS A 104 -2.77 5.63 -11.68
C LYS A 104 -1.36 5.34 -11.16
N GLU A 105 -0.80 6.22 -10.34
CA GLU A 105 0.52 6.04 -9.72
C GLU A 105 0.52 4.85 -8.76
N LEU A 106 -0.52 4.74 -7.91
CA LEU A 106 -0.69 3.59 -7.01
C LEU A 106 -0.81 2.28 -7.81
N LEU A 107 -1.68 2.24 -8.82
CA LEU A 107 -1.86 1.07 -9.68
C LEU A 107 -0.56 0.68 -10.40
N SER A 108 0.23 1.66 -10.84
CA SER A 108 1.54 1.41 -11.47
C SER A 108 2.53 0.79 -10.47
N LYS A 109 2.57 1.30 -9.24
CA LYS A 109 3.39 0.72 -8.15
C LYS A 109 2.96 -0.70 -7.82
N ASP A 110 1.66 -0.94 -7.69
CA ASP A 110 1.11 -2.27 -7.42
C ASP A 110 1.44 -3.27 -8.55
N LYS A 111 1.36 -2.82 -9.81
CA LYS A 111 1.73 -3.65 -10.97
C LYS A 111 3.21 -4.03 -10.95
N VAL A 112 4.10 -3.09 -10.63
CA VAL A 112 5.54 -3.36 -10.52
C VAL A 112 5.82 -4.31 -9.36
N ALA A 113 5.21 -4.06 -8.19
CA ALA A 113 5.34 -4.93 -7.03
C ALA A 113 4.86 -6.36 -7.31
N LEU A 114 3.73 -6.52 -8.02
CA LEU A 114 3.23 -7.84 -8.44
C LEU A 114 4.18 -8.52 -9.42
N SER A 115 4.73 -7.78 -10.39
CA SER A 115 5.69 -8.33 -11.36
C SER A 115 6.96 -8.84 -10.66
N ASN A 116 7.49 -8.06 -9.70
CA ASN A 116 8.65 -8.46 -8.92
C ASN A 116 8.35 -9.70 -8.07
N ALA A 117 7.19 -9.72 -7.39
CA ALA A 117 6.78 -10.88 -6.60
C ALA A 117 6.68 -12.16 -7.43
N ILE A 118 6.14 -12.10 -8.66
CA ILE A 118 6.06 -13.26 -9.58
C ILE A 118 7.47 -13.71 -9.99
N ALA A 119 8.38 -12.77 -10.28
CA ALA A 119 9.76 -13.09 -10.62
C ALA A 119 10.48 -13.78 -9.46
N ASP A 120 10.32 -13.27 -8.24
CA ASP A 120 10.90 -13.83 -7.02
C ASP A 120 10.36 -15.22 -6.73
N ILE A 121 9.03 -15.42 -6.81
CA ILE A 121 8.39 -16.75 -6.67
C ILE A 121 9.00 -17.73 -7.67
N SER A 122 9.10 -17.33 -8.94
CA SER A 122 9.65 -18.18 -10.00
C SER A 122 11.08 -18.57 -9.69
N HIS A 123 11.89 -17.64 -9.19
CA HIS A 123 13.27 -17.91 -8.83
C HIS A 123 13.37 -18.84 -7.61
N GLN A 124 12.54 -18.64 -6.57
CA GLN A 124 12.52 -19.47 -5.37
C GLN A 124 11.99 -20.89 -5.61
N LEU A 125 11.14 -21.09 -6.63
CA LEU A 125 10.70 -22.42 -7.05
C LEU A 125 11.71 -23.13 -7.97
N LYS A 126 12.43 -22.38 -8.80
CA LYS A 126 13.39 -22.93 -9.75
C LYS A 126 14.58 -23.62 -9.03
N THR A 127 15.06 -23.04 -7.95
CA THR A 127 16.24 -23.57 -7.20
C THR A 127 16.00 -24.97 -6.66
N PRO A 128 14.95 -25.22 -5.82
CA PRO A 128 14.67 -26.57 -5.31
C PRO A 128 14.32 -27.56 -6.43
N LEU A 129 13.60 -27.11 -7.48
CA LEU A 129 13.29 -27.95 -8.62
C LEU A 129 14.56 -28.42 -9.35
N THR A 130 15.51 -27.51 -9.57
CA THR A 130 16.79 -27.85 -10.20
C THR A 130 17.59 -28.83 -9.35
N SER A 131 17.62 -28.63 -8.02
CA SER A 131 18.25 -29.57 -7.09
C SER A 131 17.64 -30.96 -7.18
N MET A 132 16.30 -31.05 -7.18
CA MET A 132 15.62 -32.35 -7.32
C MET A 132 15.90 -33.04 -8.65
N ILE A 133 15.99 -32.32 -9.76
CA ILE A 133 16.34 -32.87 -11.08
C ILE A 133 17.75 -33.47 -11.02
N VAL A 134 18.70 -32.74 -10.45
CA VAL A 134 20.09 -33.23 -10.32
C VAL A 134 20.18 -34.48 -9.44
N MET A 135 19.47 -34.45 -8.27
CA MET A 135 19.45 -35.62 -7.38
C MET A 135 18.80 -36.84 -8.06
N ASN A 136 17.74 -36.62 -8.85
CA ASN A 136 17.10 -37.70 -9.60
C ASN A 136 18.01 -38.31 -10.68
N ASP A 137 18.84 -37.49 -11.31
CA ASP A 137 19.80 -37.97 -12.30
C ASP A 137 20.97 -38.73 -11.65
N LEU A 138 21.46 -38.24 -10.49
CA LEU A 138 22.48 -38.95 -9.70
C LEU A 138 21.97 -40.30 -9.18
N LEU A 139 20.72 -40.36 -8.72
CA LEU A 139 20.11 -41.61 -8.25
C LEU A 139 20.03 -42.72 -9.31
N LYS A 140 20.05 -42.38 -10.61
CA LYS A 140 20.01 -43.36 -11.70
C LYS A 140 21.31 -44.15 -11.83
N THR A 141 22.43 -43.53 -11.43
CA THR A 141 23.78 -44.07 -11.64
C THR A 141 24.53 -44.40 -10.34
N GLU A 142 23.97 -44.05 -9.20
CA GLU A 142 24.59 -44.27 -7.89
C GLU A 142 24.24 -45.67 -7.36
N ASP A 143 25.25 -46.49 -7.09
CA ASP A 143 25.14 -47.84 -6.55
C ASP A 143 25.29 -47.90 -5.02
N ASP A 144 25.91 -46.85 -4.43
CA ASP A 144 26.12 -46.75 -3.00
C ASP A 144 24.80 -46.48 -2.25
N LYS A 145 24.43 -47.34 -1.33
CA LYS A 145 23.21 -47.24 -0.55
C LYS A 145 23.15 -46.01 0.35
N GLU A 146 24.27 -45.62 0.96
CA GLU A 146 24.35 -44.47 1.85
C GLU A 146 24.09 -43.18 1.07
N LYS A 147 24.77 -42.98 -0.05
CA LYS A 147 24.60 -41.85 -0.94
C LYS A 147 23.19 -41.78 -1.55
N ARG A 148 22.60 -42.93 -1.92
CA ARG A 148 21.21 -42.98 -2.39
C ARG A 148 20.24 -42.49 -1.32
N THR A 149 20.49 -42.87 -0.07
CA THR A 149 19.66 -42.41 1.05
C THR A 149 19.81 -40.90 1.27
N GLU A 150 21.03 -40.37 1.19
CA GLU A 150 21.29 -38.93 1.29
C GLU A 150 20.61 -38.16 0.15
N PHE A 151 20.66 -38.63 -1.10
CA PHE A 151 20.00 -38.00 -2.23
C PHE A 151 18.47 -38.01 -2.09
N LEU A 152 17.90 -39.13 -1.61
CA LEU A 152 16.47 -39.23 -1.34
C LEU A 152 16.04 -38.29 -0.21
N GLN A 153 16.84 -38.17 0.85
CA GLN A 153 16.56 -37.24 1.94
C GLN A 153 16.60 -35.79 1.42
N THR A 154 17.63 -35.44 0.67
CA THR A 154 17.75 -34.11 0.04
C THR A 154 16.53 -33.80 -0.85
N GLN A 155 16.05 -34.78 -1.64
CA GLN A 155 14.83 -34.59 -2.43
C GLN A 155 13.57 -34.34 -1.55
N SER A 156 13.43 -35.11 -0.46
CA SER A 156 12.33 -34.93 0.48
C SER A 156 12.35 -33.53 1.09
N ASP A 157 13.51 -33.06 1.53
CA ASP A 157 13.68 -31.73 2.12
C ASP A 157 13.33 -30.62 1.11
N GLN A 158 13.69 -30.78 -0.17
CA GLN A 158 13.32 -29.82 -1.20
C GLN A 158 11.81 -29.82 -1.52
N LEU A 159 11.16 -30.98 -1.47
CA LEU A 159 9.70 -31.10 -1.63
C LEU A 159 8.96 -30.41 -0.48
N ASP A 160 9.37 -30.68 0.77
CA ASP A 160 8.79 -30.04 1.96
C ASP A 160 8.95 -28.52 1.92
N ARG A 161 10.12 -28.05 1.50
CA ARG A 161 10.38 -26.62 1.29
C ARG A 161 9.44 -26.00 0.25
N MET A 162 9.22 -26.67 -0.88
CA MET A 162 8.30 -26.21 -1.92
C MET A 162 6.85 -26.20 -1.43
N ASP A 163 6.39 -27.24 -0.74
CA ASP A 163 5.04 -27.29 -0.18
C ASP A 163 4.82 -26.15 0.82
N TRP A 164 5.77 -25.93 1.73
CA TRP A 164 5.74 -24.81 2.68
C TRP A 164 5.67 -23.46 1.95
N LEU A 165 6.49 -23.25 0.91
CA LEU A 165 6.50 -22.01 0.13
C LEU A 165 5.14 -21.75 -0.54
N ILE A 166 4.57 -22.76 -1.21
CA ILE A 166 3.28 -22.67 -1.88
C ILE A 166 2.17 -22.37 -0.86
N ARG A 167 2.13 -23.06 0.28
CA ARG A 167 1.13 -22.81 1.34
C ARG A 167 1.24 -21.38 1.90
N THR A 168 2.46 -20.90 2.10
CA THR A 168 2.70 -19.54 2.62
C THR A 168 2.26 -18.48 1.62
N LEU A 169 2.57 -18.67 0.33
CA LEU A 169 2.12 -17.77 -0.74
C LEU A 169 0.59 -17.74 -0.88
N LEU A 170 -0.08 -18.90 -0.77
CA LEU A 170 -1.54 -18.99 -0.78
C LEU A 170 -2.15 -18.26 0.43
N LYS A 171 -1.54 -18.37 1.62
CA LYS A 171 -1.98 -17.62 2.82
C LYS A 171 -1.87 -16.11 2.57
N LEU A 172 -0.73 -15.62 2.10
CA LEU A 172 -0.51 -14.21 1.77
C LEU A 172 -1.53 -13.71 0.75
N SER A 173 -1.69 -14.44 -0.36
CA SER A 173 -2.64 -14.06 -1.42
C SER A 173 -4.07 -13.94 -0.90
N LYS A 174 -4.51 -14.85 -0.03
CA LYS A 174 -5.86 -14.80 0.57
C LYS A 174 -6.04 -13.63 1.52
N ILE A 175 -5.01 -13.27 2.30
CA ILE A 175 -5.06 -12.12 3.20
C ILE A 175 -5.10 -10.81 2.38
N ASP A 176 -4.22 -10.67 1.38
CA ASP A 176 -4.17 -9.49 0.50
C ASP A 176 -5.49 -9.26 -0.26
N ALA A 177 -6.11 -10.35 -0.73
CA ALA A 177 -7.41 -10.28 -1.39
C ALA A 177 -8.58 -9.98 -0.43
N GLY A 178 -8.33 -9.87 0.88
CA GLY A 178 -9.38 -9.67 1.87
C GLY A 178 -10.40 -10.82 1.94
N THR A 179 -10.06 -12.00 1.42
CA THR A 179 -10.95 -13.15 1.37
C THR A 179 -10.98 -13.94 2.69
N ILE A 180 -10.06 -13.61 3.61
CA ILE A 180 -10.02 -14.20 4.94
C ILE A 180 -10.82 -13.34 5.91
N THR A 181 -11.81 -13.94 6.54
CA THR A 181 -12.50 -13.34 7.68
C THR A 181 -11.81 -13.79 8.95
N MET A 182 -11.03 -12.91 9.56
CA MET A 182 -10.41 -13.15 10.86
C MET A 182 -11.48 -13.13 11.95
N LYS A 183 -11.39 -14.04 12.91
CA LYS A 183 -12.34 -14.19 14.02
C LYS A 183 -11.66 -13.80 15.32
N PRO A 184 -11.72 -12.51 15.71
CA PRO A 184 -11.09 -12.06 16.94
C PRO A 184 -11.82 -12.61 18.16
N GLU A 185 -11.06 -13.20 19.07
CA GLU A 185 -11.51 -13.72 20.37
C GLU A 185 -10.57 -13.22 21.47
N ASP A 186 -11.04 -13.23 22.71
CA ASP A 186 -10.22 -12.86 23.87
C ASP A 186 -9.36 -14.04 24.28
N ILE A 187 -8.04 -13.91 24.20
CA ILE A 187 -7.06 -14.97 24.45
C ILE A 187 -6.06 -14.48 25.48
N MET A 188 -5.60 -15.37 26.33
CA MET A 188 -4.50 -15.11 27.24
C MET A 188 -3.16 -15.09 26.47
N ALA A 189 -2.33 -14.10 26.75
CA ALA A 189 -1.06 -13.91 26.08
C ALA A 189 -0.07 -15.07 26.32
N ASP A 190 -0.07 -15.64 27.51
CA ASP A 190 0.74 -16.80 27.91
C ASP A 190 0.37 -18.05 27.07
N VAL A 191 -0.94 -18.36 26.92
CA VAL A 191 -1.43 -19.49 26.12
C VAL A 191 -1.04 -19.34 24.66
N LEU A 192 -1.13 -18.13 24.13
CA LEU A 192 -0.75 -17.83 22.74
C LEU A 192 0.75 -18.06 22.52
N MET A 193 1.57 -17.56 23.44
CA MET A 193 3.03 -17.68 23.37
C MET A 193 3.49 -19.12 23.54
N GLU A 194 2.92 -19.86 24.49
CA GLU A 194 3.22 -21.27 24.67
C GLU A 194 2.99 -22.06 23.37
N GLU A 195 1.85 -21.85 22.70
CA GLU A 195 1.54 -22.52 21.43
C GLU A 195 2.48 -22.12 20.29
N ALA A 196 2.95 -20.87 20.29
CA ALA A 196 3.87 -20.39 19.27
C ALA A 196 5.30 -20.89 19.48
N VAL A 197 5.77 -21.00 20.71
CA VAL A 197 7.15 -21.40 21.06
C VAL A 197 7.34 -22.90 21.09
N LYS A 198 6.32 -23.66 21.51
CA LYS A 198 6.35 -25.12 21.65
C LYS A 198 7.03 -25.91 20.52
N PRO A 199 6.83 -25.60 19.23
CA PRO A 199 7.50 -26.33 18.15
C PRO A 199 9.01 -26.18 18.13
N PHE A 200 9.56 -25.19 18.82
CA PHE A 200 10.99 -24.86 18.80
C PHE A 200 11.73 -25.27 20.09
N GLU A 201 11.06 -25.86 21.08
CA GLU A 201 11.66 -26.26 22.36
C GLU A 201 12.90 -27.14 22.15
N ILE A 202 12.78 -28.19 21.32
CA ILE A 202 13.91 -29.10 21.03
C ILE A 202 15.03 -28.37 20.32
N GLN A 203 14.71 -27.47 19.39
CA GLN A 203 15.72 -26.70 18.64
C GLN A 203 16.48 -25.74 19.57
N MET A 204 15.79 -25.07 20.49
CA MET A 204 16.39 -24.20 21.50
C MET A 204 17.29 -25.01 22.46
N GLU A 205 16.83 -26.18 22.88
CA GLU A 205 17.63 -27.07 23.74
C GLU A 205 18.92 -27.53 23.01
N LEU A 206 18.83 -27.95 21.75
CA LEU A 206 19.98 -28.37 20.96
C LEU A 206 20.96 -27.22 20.67
N LYS A 207 20.46 -26.00 20.53
CA LYS A 207 21.30 -24.78 20.34
C LYS A 207 21.75 -24.19 21.69
N GLU A 208 21.35 -24.75 22.83
CA GLU A 208 21.62 -24.21 24.17
C GLU A 208 21.12 -22.76 24.37
N ILE A 209 19.98 -22.42 23.76
CA ILE A 209 19.32 -21.13 23.89
C ILE A 209 18.46 -21.12 25.14
N ALA A 210 18.68 -20.12 26.00
CA ALA A 210 17.86 -19.92 27.20
C ALA A 210 16.51 -19.27 26.83
N TYR A 211 15.40 -19.85 27.29
CA TYR A 211 14.07 -19.26 27.11
C TYR A 211 13.54 -18.69 28.42
N THR A 212 13.10 -17.44 28.43
CA THR A 212 12.50 -16.77 29.58
C THR A 212 11.15 -16.16 29.21
N SER A 213 10.12 -16.41 30.03
CA SER A 213 8.79 -15.82 29.84
C SER A 213 8.38 -15.03 31.06
N ASN A 214 8.07 -13.74 30.85
CA ASN A 214 7.55 -12.85 31.87
C ASN A 214 6.22 -12.27 31.42
N ILE A 215 5.24 -13.15 31.23
CA ILE A 215 3.88 -12.80 30.83
C ILE A 215 2.99 -12.90 32.05
N SER A 216 2.42 -11.77 32.48
CA SER A 216 1.35 -11.75 33.47
C SER A 216 -0.01 -12.08 32.85
N ASP A 217 -1.05 -12.08 33.67
CA ASP A 217 -2.45 -12.40 33.28
C ASP A 217 -3.03 -11.33 32.33
N ILE A 218 -2.52 -11.27 31.08
CA ILE A 218 -2.88 -10.28 30.06
C ILE A 218 -3.72 -10.92 28.98
N LYS A 219 -4.90 -10.32 28.71
CA LYS A 219 -5.78 -10.71 27.60
C LYS A 219 -5.56 -9.83 26.39
N LEU A 220 -5.50 -10.45 25.22
CA LEU A 220 -5.51 -9.76 23.92
C LEU A 220 -6.68 -10.23 23.08
N ARG A 221 -7.17 -9.32 22.25
CA ARG A 221 -8.28 -9.61 21.33
C ARG A 221 -7.75 -9.78 19.91
N CYS A 222 -7.62 -11.03 19.46
CA CYS A 222 -7.06 -11.38 18.16
C CYS A 222 -7.63 -12.70 17.64
N ASP A 223 -7.38 -13.01 16.37
CA ASP A 223 -7.60 -14.37 15.84
C ASP A 223 -6.45 -15.25 16.29
N LYS A 224 -6.76 -16.26 17.13
CA LYS A 224 -5.76 -17.15 17.74
C LYS A 224 -4.84 -17.79 16.71
N ASN A 225 -5.42 -18.45 15.71
CA ASN A 225 -4.66 -19.28 14.76
C ASN A 225 -3.72 -18.41 13.90
N TRP A 226 -4.21 -17.29 13.41
CA TRP A 226 -3.41 -16.37 12.62
C TRP A 226 -2.34 -15.67 13.46
N THR A 227 -2.65 -15.30 14.70
CA THR A 227 -1.67 -14.64 15.58
C THR A 227 -0.58 -15.61 16.02
N VAL A 228 -0.92 -16.86 16.36
CA VAL A 228 0.08 -17.92 16.64
C VAL A 228 1.00 -18.13 15.44
N GLU A 229 0.47 -18.17 14.22
CA GLU A 229 1.28 -18.28 12.99
C GLU A 229 2.25 -17.08 12.84
N ALA A 230 1.76 -15.86 13.06
CA ALA A 230 2.59 -14.66 12.96
C ALA A 230 3.71 -14.64 14.02
N VAL A 231 3.38 -14.94 15.27
CA VAL A 231 4.34 -15.01 16.38
C VAL A 231 5.36 -16.14 16.16
N ARG A 232 4.90 -17.30 15.67
CA ARG A 232 5.76 -18.44 15.33
C ARG A 232 6.84 -18.07 14.30
N ASN A 233 6.47 -17.31 13.28
CA ASN A 233 7.44 -16.83 12.27
C ASN A 233 8.47 -15.86 12.87
N ILE A 234 8.05 -15.02 13.83
CA ILE A 234 8.97 -14.11 14.54
C ILE A 234 9.92 -14.91 15.43
N VAL A 235 9.38 -15.83 16.25
CA VAL A 235 10.18 -16.70 17.13
C VAL A 235 11.17 -17.53 16.31
N LYS A 236 10.73 -18.12 15.20
CA LYS A 236 11.59 -18.84 14.27
C LYS A 236 12.76 -17.98 13.79
N ASN A 237 12.46 -16.74 13.37
CA ASN A 237 13.48 -15.82 12.90
C ASN A 237 14.50 -15.49 14.01
N CYS A 238 14.07 -15.22 15.24
CA CYS A 238 14.97 -15.01 16.37
C CYS A 238 15.90 -16.22 16.55
N ILE A 239 15.36 -17.44 16.65
CA ILE A 239 16.13 -18.67 16.89
C ILE A 239 17.11 -18.98 15.75
N GLU A 240 16.76 -18.69 14.50
CA GLU A 240 17.66 -18.87 13.35
C GLU A 240 18.91 -18.00 13.47
N HIS A 241 18.80 -16.81 14.05
CA HIS A 241 19.88 -15.84 14.19
C HIS A 241 20.55 -15.84 15.57
N MET A 242 20.26 -16.83 16.41
CA MET A 242 20.86 -17.02 17.74
C MET A 242 21.88 -18.16 17.73
N GLU A 243 22.89 -18.01 18.57
CA GLU A 243 23.95 -18.98 18.82
C GLU A 243 23.83 -19.60 20.24
N SER A 244 24.72 -20.58 20.54
CA SER A 244 24.77 -21.20 21.88
C SER A 244 25.06 -20.15 22.97
N GLY A 245 24.27 -20.16 24.04
CA GLY A 245 24.38 -19.20 25.14
C GLY A 245 23.51 -17.96 25.01
N ASP A 246 22.82 -17.76 23.88
CA ASP A 246 21.87 -16.67 23.67
C ASP A 246 20.58 -16.87 24.47
N THR A 247 19.84 -15.79 24.64
CA THR A 247 18.57 -15.78 25.38
C THR A 247 17.43 -15.25 24.52
N LEU A 248 16.32 -16.01 24.45
CA LEU A 248 15.04 -15.58 23.92
C LEU A 248 14.14 -15.19 25.10
N SER A 249 13.79 -13.92 25.22
CA SER A 249 12.89 -13.42 26.24
C SER A 249 11.55 -12.99 25.67
N VAL A 250 10.47 -13.29 26.38
CA VAL A 250 9.12 -12.89 26.00
C VAL A 250 8.44 -12.19 27.16
N SER A 251 7.82 -11.06 26.90
CA SER A 251 7.01 -10.35 27.86
C SER A 251 5.75 -9.78 27.21
N ALA A 252 4.78 -9.41 28.04
CA ALA A 252 3.59 -8.73 27.56
C ALA A 252 3.25 -7.54 28.45
N SER A 253 2.66 -6.52 27.85
CA SER A 253 2.19 -5.33 28.55
C SER A 253 0.80 -4.93 28.06
N ASP A 254 0.02 -4.34 28.96
CA ASP A 254 -1.32 -3.85 28.64
C ASP A 254 -1.45 -2.38 29.00
N THR A 255 -1.84 -1.58 28.03
CA THR A 255 -2.08 -0.14 28.18
C THR A 255 -3.52 0.21 27.84
N ASN A 256 -3.91 1.46 28.04
CA ASN A 256 -5.24 1.92 27.65
C ASN A 256 -5.42 1.99 26.12
N ILE A 257 -4.33 2.00 25.33
CA ILE A 257 -4.35 2.20 23.88
C ILE A 257 -4.14 0.88 23.13
N TYR A 258 -3.23 0.04 23.62
CA TYR A 258 -2.89 -1.24 22.99
C TYR A 258 -2.45 -2.28 24.04
N THR A 259 -2.58 -3.54 23.66
CA THR A 259 -1.92 -4.67 24.31
C THR A 259 -0.72 -5.05 23.44
N GLU A 260 0.45 -5.29 24.05
CA GLU A 260 1.72 -5.53 23.36
C GLU A 260 2.33 -6.85 23.83
N ILE A 261 2.81 -7.65 22.89
CA ILE A 261 3.70 -8.78 23.13
C ILE A 261 5.08 -8.39 22.63
N ILE A 262 6.09 -8.54 23.49
CA ILE A 262 7.49 -8.25 23.18
C ILE A 262 8.23 -9.57 23.12
N ILE A 263 8.95 -9.79 22.02
CA ILE A 263 9.82 -10.95 21.77
C ILE A 263 11.21 -10.37 21.52
N GLU A 264 12.17 -10.71 22.37
CA GLU A 264 13.52 -10.14 22.34
C GLU A 264 14.56 -11.27 22.36
N ASP A 265 15.51 -11.21 21.46
CA ASP A 265 16.65 -12.11 21.37
C ASP A 265 17.99 -11.36 21.62
N THR A 266 18.99 -12.09 22.04
CA THR A 266 20.37 -11.58 22.19
C THR A 266 21.28 -12.05 21.06
N GLY A 267 20.72 -12.43 19.93
CA GLY A 267 21.46 -12.94 18.79
C GLY A 267 22.26 -11.88 18.02
N CYS A 268 22.61 -12.16 16.78
CA CYS A 268 23.49 -11.30 15.98
C CYS A 268 22.91 -9.91 15.64
N GLY A 269 21.62 -9.67 15.88
CA GLY A 269 20.94 -8.40 15.54
C GLY A 269 20.80 -8.19 14.03
N ILE A 270 20.25 -7.03 13.66
CA ILE A 270 19.95 -6.63 12.29
C ILE A 270 20.66 -5.31 11.99
N ALA A 271 21.33 -5.22 10.86
CA ALA A 271 21.96 -3.99 10.40
C ALA A 271 20.92 -2.88 10.14
N GLU A 272 21.25 -1.62 10.45
CA GLU A 272 20.33 -0.48 10.30
C GLU A 272 19.78 -0.35 8.87
N GLU A 273 20.58 -0.64 7.87
CA GLU A 273 20.19 -0.62 6.46
C GLU A 273 19.13 -1.68 6.12
N ASP A 274 19.11 -2.83 6.82
CA ASP A 274 18.18 -3.93 6.59
C ASP A 274 16.83 -3.71 7.34
N LEU A 275 16.82 -2.97 8.46
CA LEU A 275 15.66 -2.80 9.33
C LEU A 275 14.39 -2.30 8.60
N SER A 276 14.55 -1.42 7.61
CA SER A 276 13.43 -0.90 6.83
C SER A 276 12.85 -1.93 5.85
N HIS A 277 13.59 -3.00 5.54
CA HIS A 277 13.27 -3.96 4.50
C HIS A 277 12.87 -5.35 5.01
N ILE A 278 13.09 -5.67 6.31
CA ILE A 278 12.85 -7.03 6.85
C ILE A 278 11.42 -7.53 6.71
N PHE A 279 10.45 -6.62 6.54
CA PHE A 279 9.04 -6.96 6.30
C PHE A 279 8.67 -7.02 4.81
N GLU A 280 9.61 -6.73 3.91
CA GLU A 280 9.41 -6.90 2.48
C GLU A 280 9.43 -8.39 2.11
N ARG A 281 8.62 -8.76 1.13
CA ARG A 281 8.56 -10.16 0.66
C ARG A 281 9.83 -10.52 -0.06
N PHE A 282 10.35 -11.71 0.21
CA PHE A 282 11.59 -12.26 -0.39
C PHE A 282 12.87 -11.49 -0.01
N TYR A 283 12.76 -10.53 0.90
CA TYR A 283 13.94 -9.83 1.39
C TYR A 283 14.77 -10.76 2.29
N LYS A 284 16.08 -10.72 2.09
CA LYS A 284 17.07 -11.44 2.88
C LYS A 284 18.16 -10.47 3.29
N GLY A 285 18.34 -10.28 4.58
CA GLY A 285 19.48 -9.55 5.12
C GLY A 285 20.81 -10.26 4.84
N LYS A 286 21.91 -9.58 5.10
CA LYS A 286 23.27 -10.08 4.83
C LYS A 286 23.58 -11.39 5.57
N ASN A 287 22.99 -11.59 6.75
CA ASN A 287 23.22 -12.75 7.63
C ASN A 287 22.12 -13.81 7.51
N ALA A 288 21.26 -13.75 6.47
CA ALA A 288 20.17 -14.69 6.31
C ALA A 288 20.68 -16.11 6.02
N GLU A 289 20.08 -17.12 6.65
CA GLU A 289 20.36 -18.53 6.33
C GLU A 289 20.09 -18.80 4.84
N LYS A 290 20.96 -19.65 4.23
CA LYS A 290 20.84 -20.02 2.81
C LYS A 290 19.46 -20.56 2.44
N ASP A 291 18.81 -21.22 3.39
CA ASP A 291 17.51 -21.86 3.21
C ASP A 291 16.31 -20.97 3.53
N SER A 292 16.50 -19.80 4.13
CA SER A 292 15.41 -18.86 4.37
C SER A 292 14.85 -18.34 3.04
N VAL A 293 13.56 -18.11 2.97
CA VAL A 293 12.87 -17.61 1.75
C VAL A 293 12.56 -16.12 1.83
N GLY A 294 12.61 -15.54 3.04
CA GLY A 294 12.30 -14.11 3.25
C GLY A 294 10.79 -13.78 3.19
N ILE A 295 9.93 -14.74 3.55
CA ILE A 295 8.46 -14.53 3.53
C ILE A 295 7.87 -14.49 4.95
N GLY A 296 8.53 -15.08 5.93
CA GLY A 296 7.95 -15.28 7.27
C GLY A 296 7.57 -13.97 7.96
N LEU A 297 8.49 -13.00 8.04
CA LEU A 297 8.22 -11.69 8.66
C LEU A 297 7.21 -10.86 7.87
N ALA A 298 7.23 -10.94 6.54
CA ALA A 298 6.22 -10.30 5.69
C ALA A 298 4.82 -10.84 5.96
N LEU A 299 4.68 -12.17 6.12
CA LEU A 299 3.43 -12.81 6.50
C LEU A 299 2.99 -12.36 7.90
N SER A 300 3.91 -12.32 8.88
CA SER A 300 3.60 -11.85 10.22
C SER A 300 3.04 -10.43 10.22
N LYS A 301 3.70 -9.51 9.51
CA LYS A 301 3.24 -8.10 9.36
C LYS A 301 1.85 -8.02 8.73
N THR A 302 1.63 -8.78 7.65
CA THR A 302 0.33 -8.81 6.96
C THR A 302 -0.79 -9.34 7.86
N ILE A 303 -0.53 -10.40 8.63
CA ILE A 303 -1.49 -10.98 9.58
C ILE A 303 -1.85 -9.99 10.70
N ILE A 304 -0.84 -9.37 11.31
CA ILE A 304 -1.06 -8.47 12.45
C ILE A 304 -1.74 -7.18 11.99
N CYS A 305 -1.30 -6.58 10.87
CA CYS A 305 -1.96 -5.40 10.29
C CYS A 305 -3.40 -5.70 9.87
N GLY A 306 -3.70 -6.88 9.35
CA GLY A 306 -5.07 -7.33 9.02
C GLY A 306 -5.99 -7.42 10.24
N GLN A 307 -5.44 -7.47 11.45
CA GLN A 307 -6.16 -7.45 12.73
C GLN A 307 -6.15 -6.08 13.41
N LYS A 308 -5.81 -5.00 12.68
CA LYS A 308 -5.65 -3.65 13.21
C LYS A 308 -4.55 -3.54 14.28
N GLY A 309 -3.54 -4.40 14.17
CA GLY A 309 -2.32 -4.36 14.97
C GLY A 309 -1.14 -3.80 14.19
N ASP A 310 0.01 -3.78 14.81
CA ASP A 310 1.29 -3.41 14.19
C ASP A 310 2.45 -4.23 14.75
N ILE A 311 3.55 -4.34 13.99
CA ILE A 311 4.81 -4.92 14.44
C ILE A 311 5.89 -3.84 14.32
N ILE A 312 6.52 -3.54 15.42
CA ILE A 312 7.66 -2.62 15.50
C ILE A 312 8.89 -3.47 15.77
N VAL A 313 10.02 -3.12 15.17
CA VAL A 313 11.31 -3.76 15.40
C VAL A 313 12.33 -2.73 15.84
N GLU A 314 13.10 -3.11 16.85
CA GLU A 314 14.27 -2.39 17.34
C GLU A 314 15.42 -3.39 17.37
N SER A 315 16.54 -3.10 16.72
CA SER A 315 17.68 -4.00 16.69
C SER A 315 18.99 -3.23 16.64
N THR A 316 20.00 -3.83 17.20
CA THR A 316 21.39 -3.35 17.11
C THR A 316 22.27 -4.53 16.72
N GLU A 317 23.04 -4.38 15.65
CA GLU A 317 23.96 -5.41 15.16
C GLU A 317 24.97 -5.80 16.26
N GLY A 318 25.08 -7.11 16.50
CA GLY A 318 25.93 -7.71 17.55
C GLY A 318 25.35 -7.66 18.96
N VAL A 319 24.11 -7.15 19.17
CA VAL A 319 23.46 -7.05 20.48
C VAL A 319 22.20 -7.89 20.55
N GLY A 320 21.36 -7.85 19.51
CA GLY A 320 20.10 -8.59 19.45
C GLY A 320 18.98 -7.82 18.78
N THR A 321 17.77 -8.43 18.77
CA THR A 321 16.58 -7.89 18.14
C THR A 321 15.39 -7.96 19.07
N LYS A 322 14.57 -6.90 19.08
CA LYS A 322 13.31 -6.80 19.81
C LYS A 322 12.17 -6.53 18.87
N PHE A 323 11.22 -7.45 18.85
CA PHE A 323 9.95 -7.32 18.13
C PHE A 323 8.83 -6.99 19.09
N SER A 324 8.10 -5.90 18.83
CA SER A 324 6.93 -5.45 19.58
C SER A 324 5.68 -5.65 18.74
N VAL A 325 4.86 -6.63 19.08
CA VAL A 325 3.60 -6.94 18.40
C VAL A 325 2.46 -6.26 19.16
N ARG A 326 1.85 -5.23 18.56
CA ARG A 326 0.81 -4.40 19.18
C ARG A 326 -0.57 -4.67 18.61
N PHE A 327 -1.56 -4.79 19.49
CA PHE A 327 -2.98 -4.87 19.15
C PHE A 327 -3.69 -3.65 19.72
N TYR A 328 -4.18 -2.76 18.85
CA TYR A 328 -4.82 -1.52 19.27
C TYR A 328 -6.23 -1.77 19.79
N LYS A 329 -6.55 -1.18 20.94
CA LYS A 329 -7.88 -1.21 21.53
C LYS A 329 -8.77 -0.24 20.78
N THR A 330 -9.99 -0.68 20.44
CA THR A 330 -10.99 0.23 19.88
C THR A 330 -11.41 1.18 21.02
N ILE A 331 -11.04 2.44 20.93
CA ILE A 331 -11.57 3.49 21.81
C ILE A 331 -13.00 3.71 21.36
N ILE A 332 -13.96 3.37 22.23
CA ILE A 332 -15.40 3.56 22.02
C ILE A 332 -15.74 5.02 22.34
#